data_9e5233c88768745321c25972996e4b1c
#
_entry.id   9e5233c88768745321c25972996e4b1c
#
_cell.length_a   1.000
_cell.length_b   1.000
_cell.length_c   1.000
_cell.angle_alpha   90.00
_cell.angle_beta   90.00
_cell.angle_gamma   90.00
#
_symmetry.space_group_name_H-M   'P 1'
#
loop_
_entity.id
_entity.type
_entity.pdbx_description
1 polymer ?
#
loop_
_entity_poly.entity_id
_entity_poly.type
_entity_poly.pdbx_seq_one_letter_code
_entity_poly.pdbx_strand_id
1 'polypeptide(L)'
;VFDQAFCELTNRSQNLLGIEEIAHYVHPDEQARFRKNVSNILYRQRRTAQYRCQFNDTGYQWWEFRYSVLQNNEQNPIITGLLVNIQEIKDKEEELIRARKLAEQAELKQSFLANMSHEIRTPLNAIVGFSNLLTTEKNISEEEKKEFASIIDNNTRLLLKLVNDVLELSRIESGNMSFHCEDCSCLLYTSP
;
A
#
# COMPACT_ATOMS: atom_id res chain seq x y z
N VAL A 1 -31.79 17.70 -21.15
CA VAL A 1 -31.36 19.09 -21.42
C VAL A 1 -30.19 19.36 -20.49
N PHE A 2 -29.08 19.80 -21.03
CA PHE A 2 -27.89 20.20 -20.28
C PHE A 2 -27.86 21.73 -20.14
N ASP A 3 -27.17 22.20 -19.12
CA ASP A 3 -26.97 23.64 -18.93
C ASP A 3 -25.87 24.21 -19.87
N GLN A 4 -25.72 25.52 -19.88
CA GLN A 4 -24.74 26.21 -20.70
C GLN A 4 -23.30 25.78 -20.37
N ALA A 5 -23.00 25.55 -19.08
CA ALA A 5 -21.68 25.12 -18.63
C ALA A 5 -21.26 23.76 -19.21
N PHE A 6 -22.20 22.82 -19.32
CA PHE A 6 -21.93 21.53 -19.96
C PHE A 6 -21.73 21.67 -21.48
N CYS A 7 -22.48 22.55 -22.14
CA CYS A 7 -22.31 22.83 -23.55
C CYS A 7 -20.95 23.45 -23.87
N GLU A 8 -20.49 24.38 -23.02
CA GLU A 8 -19.14 24.96 -23.10
C GLU A 8 -18.04 23.91 -22.85
N LEU A 9 -18.21 23.04 -21.81
CA LEU A 9 -17.26 21.98 -21.50
C LEU A 9 -17.07 20.98 -22.65
N THR A 10 -18.16 20.66 -23.36
CA THR A 10 -18.16 19.70 -24.49
C THR A 10 -17.97 20.32 -25.85
N ASN A 11 -17.84 21.66 -25.92
CA ASN A 11 -17.77 22.45 -27.14
C ASN A 11 -18.93 22.18 -28.13
N ARG A 12 -20.15 22.04 -27.60
CA ARG A 12 -21.36 21.72 -28.36
C ARG A 12 -22.38 22.85 -28.28
N SER A 13 -23.06 23.07 -29.39
CA SER A 13 -24.16 24.04 -29.48
C SER A 13 -25.53 23.45 -29.13
N GLN A 14 -25.63 22.13 -29.03
CA GLN A 14 -26.88 21.43 -28.69
C GLN A 14 -26.88 21.01 -27.23
N ASN A 15 -27.97 21.31 -26.53
CA ASN A 15 -28.15 20.98 -25.10
C ASN A 15 -28.94 19.68 -24.89
N LEU A 16 -29.09 18.84 -25.91
CA LEU A 16 -29.73 17.52 -25.87
C LEU A 16 -28.70 16.49 -26.32
N LEU A 17 -28.42 15.52 -25.44
CA LEU A 17 -27.54 14.37 -25.73
C LEU A 17 -28.26 13.08 -25.40
N GLY A 18 -28.13 12.10 -26.27
CA GLY A 18 -28.53 10.72 -26.01
C GLY A 18 -27.53 10.02 -25.07
N ILE A 19 -27.97 8.92 -24.48
CA ILE A 19 -27.14 8.11 -23.57
C ILE A 19 -25.88 7.61 -24.28
N GLU A 20 -25.99 7.21 -25.55
CA GLU A 20 -24.86 6.72 -26.33
C GLU A 20 -23.84 7.81 -26.63
N GLU A 21 -24.29 9.03 -26.83
CA GLU A 21 -23.39 10.18 -27.04
C GLU A 21 -22.64 10.54 -25.76
N ILE A 22 -23.30 10.44 -24.59
CA ILE A 22 -22.61 10.65 -23.29
C ILE A 22 -21.62 9.51 -23.03
N ALA A 23 -22.00 8.25 -23.35
CA ALA A 23 -21.12 7.10 -23.21
C ALA A 23 -19.82 7.25 -24.01
N HIS A 24 -19.82 8.02 -25.10
CA HIS A 24 -18.64 8.27 -25.92
C HIS A 24 -17.55 9.07 -25.18
N TYR A 25 -17.95 9.92 -24.25
CA TYR A 25 -17.00 10.66 -23.40
C TYR A 25 -16.41 9.80 -22.28
N VAL A 26 -17.03 8.68 -21.92
CA VAL A 26 -16.59 7.79 -20.87
C VAL A 26 -15.45 6.90 -21.38
N HIS A 27 -14.45 6.66 -20.53
CA HIS A 27 -13.32 5.79 -20.86
C HIS A 27 -13.80 4.41 -21.36
N PRO A 28 -13.19 3.84 -22.42
CA PRO A 28 -13.65 2.61 -23.06
C PRO A 28 -13.91 1.46 -22.08
N ASP A 29 -13.00 1.23 -21.13
CA ASP A 29 -13.13 0.16 -20.11
C ASP A 29 -14.36 0.32 -19.21
N GLU A 30 -14.90 1.54 -19.10
CA GLU A 30 -16.00 1.87 -18.18
C GLU A 30 -17.34 2.06 -18.90
N GLN A 31 -17.36 2.11 -20.23
CA GLN A 31 -18.58 2.34 -21.02
C GLN A 31 -19.66 1.27 -20.77
N ALA A 32 -19.27 -0.01 -20.68
CA ALA A 32 -20.22 -1.09 -20.40
C ALA A 32 -20.88 -0.91 -19.01
N ARG A 33 -20.08 -0.50 -18.02
CA ARG A 33 -20.56 -0.20 -16.66
C ARG A 33 -21.48 1.03 -16.66
N PHE A 34 -21.12 2.05 -17.43
CA PHE A 34 -21.95 3.27 -17.59
C PHE A 34 -23.32 2.93 -18.17
N ARG A 35 -23.39 2.24 -19.34
CA ARG A 35 -24.63 1.84 -19.97
C ARG A 35 -25.53 1.02 -19.03
N LYS A 36 -24.95 0.03 -18.35
CA LYS A 36 -25.68 -0.78 -17.35
C LYS A 36 -26.19 0.07 -16.18
N ASN A 37 -25.46 1.08 -15.75
CA ASN A 37 -25.90 1.94 -14.67
C ASN A 37 -27.04 2.87 -15.11
N VAL A 38 -26.97 3.41 -16.31
CA VAL A 38 -28.03 4.28 -16.85
C VAL A 38 -29.31 3.51 -17.14
N SER A 39 -29.22 2.30 -17.74
CA SER A 39 -30.42 1.47 -17.99
C SER A 39 -31.16 1.07 -16.69
N ASN A 40 -30.46 1.02 -15.56
CA ASN A 40 -31.03 0.67 -14.27
C ASN A 40 -31.26 1.89 -13.35
N ILE A 41 -31.21 3.12 -13.91
CA ILE A 41 -31.19 4.36 -13.10
C ILE A 41 -32.47 4.51 -12.24
N LEU A 42 -33.62 4.05 -12.73
CA LEU A 42 -34.91 4.12 -12.06
C LEU A 42 -35.02 3.16 -10.86
N TYR A 43 -34.28 2.07 -10.90
CA TYR A 43 -34.37 0.98 -9.91
C TYR A 43 -33.26 1.04 -8.85
N ARG A 44 -32.30 1.95 -8.99
CA ARG A 44 -31.16 2.04 -8.06
C ARG A 44 -31.40 2.97 -6.89
N GLN A 45 -31.08 2.47 -5.71
CA GLN A 45 -31.00 3.29 -4.48
C GLN A 45 -29.82 4.26 -4.51
N ARG A 46 -28.70 3.89 -5.19
CA ARG A 46 -27.48 4.70 -5.22
C ARG A 46 -27.53 5.67 -6.40
N ARG A 47 -27.53 6.95 -6.10
CA ARG A 47 -27.69 8.06 -7.05
C ARG A 47 -26.39 8.78 -7.37
N THR A 48 -25.25 8.09 -7.16
CA THR A 48 -23.92 8.60 -7.49
C THR A 48 -23.10 7.53 -8.19
N ALA A 49 -22.34 7.95 -9.21
CA ALA A 49 -21.40 7.07 -9.92
C ALA A 49 -20.20 7.90 -10.40
N GLN A 50 -19.02 7.30 -10.36
CA GLN A 50 -17.78 7.92 -10.78
C GLN A 50 -17.25 7.22 -12.01
N TYR A 51 -16.81 8.00 -13.00
CA TYR A 51 -16.24 7.53 -14.25
C TYR A 51 -15.09 8.44 -14.70
N ARG A 52 -14.16 7.87 -15.42
CA ARG A 52 -13.17 8.64 -16.18
C ARG A 52 -13.81 9.12 -17.48
N CYS A 53 -13.90 10.41 -17.66
CA CYS A 53 -14.48 11.01 -18.85
C CYS A 53 -13.51 12.03 -19.48
N GLN A 54 -13.57 12.13 -20.80
CA GLN A 54 -12.84 13.12 -21.59
C GLN A 54 -13.84 14.05 -22.26
N PHE A 55 -14.09 15.20 -21.65
CA PHE A 55 -14.99 16.23 -22.22
C PHE A 55 -14.25 17.28 -23.04
N ASN A 56 -12.94 17.37 -22.88
CA ASN A 56 -12.04 18.31 -23.57
C ASN A 56 -10.72 17.61 -23.95
N ASP A 57 -9.79 18.35 -24.52
CA ASP A 57 -8.50 17.86 -24.99
C ASP A 57 -7.48 17.58 -23.83
N THR A 58 -7.87 17.76 -22.57
CA THR A 58 -6.97 17.54 -21.40
C THR A 58 -6.82 16.07 -21.02
N GLY A 59 -7.43 15.15 -21.77
CA GLY A 59 -7.41 13.73 -21.48
C GLY A 59 -8.52 13.28 -20.53
N TYR A 60 -8.44 12.01 -20.10
CA TYR A 60 -9.42 11.44 -19.18
C TYR A 60 -9.22 11.96 -17.77
N GLN A 61 -10.30 12.50 -17.20
CA GLN A 61 -10.38 12.99 -15.83
C GLN A 61 -11.49 12.27 -15.07
N TRP A 62 -11.39 12.21 -13.75
CA TRP A 62 -12.44 11.64 -12.91
C TRP A 62 -13.59 12.60 -12.72
N TRP A 63 -14.80 12.11 -13.03
CA TRP A 63 -16.06 12.83 -12.89
C TRP A 63 -17.06 12.04 -12.08
N GLU A 64 -17.77 12.72 -11.19
CA GLU A 64 -18.86 12.17 -10.42
C GLU A 64 -20.19 12.62 -10.98
N PHE A 65 -21.01 11.64 -11.33
CA PHE A 65 -22.40 11.83 -11.75
C PHE A 65 -23.30 11.66 -10.52
N ARG A 66 -23.95 12.72 -10.10
CA ARG A 66 -24.98 12.72 -9.05
C ARG A 66 -26.32 12.93 -9.70
N TYR A 67 -27.25 12.03 -9.51
CA TYR A 67 -28.56 12.12 -10.17
C TYR A 67 -29.70 11.86 -9.19
N SER A 68 -30.89 12.44 -9.51
CA SER A 68 -32.15 12.25 -8.79
C SER A 68 -33.27 12.02 -9.81
N VAL A 69 -34.17 11.12 -9.50
CA VAL A 69 -35.37 10.88 -10.29
C VAL A 69 -36.47 11.79 -9.74
N LEU A 70 -36.90 12.77 -10.53
CA LEU A 70 -37.96 13.71 -10.13
C LEU A 70 -39.36 13.13 -10.39
N GLN A 71 -39.51 12.40 -11.49
CA GLN A 71 -40.77 11.79 -11.85
C GLN A 71 -40.50 10.36 -12.33
N ASN A 72 -41.09 9.40 -11.62
CA ASN A 72 -41.00 7.97 -11.96
C ASN A 72 -42.19 7.53 -12.77
N ASN A 73 -42.25 7.98 -14.04
CA ASN A 73 -43.19 7.46 -15.02
C ASN A 73 -42.42 6.53 -15.97
N GLU A 74 -42.79 5.26 -16.04
CA GLU A 74 -42.10 4.24 -16.84
C GLU A 74 -41.93 4.65 -18.32
N GLN A 75 -42.88 5.45 -18.85
CA GLN A 75 -42.83 5.89 -20.23
C GLN A 75 -41.97 7.17 -20.45
N ASN A 76 -41.88 8.08 -19.46
CA ASN A 76 -41.10 9.32 -19.55
C ASN A 76 -40.54 9.73 -18.18
N PRO A 77 -39.49 9.06 -17.72
CA PRO A 77 -38.85 9.45 -16.45
C PRO A 77 -38.11 10.80 -16.59
N ILE A 78 -38.30 11.68 -15.61
CA ILE A 78 -37.53 12.92 -15.52
C ILE A 78 -36.41 12.71 -14.50
N ILE A 79 -35.18 12.80 -14.99
CA ILE A 79 -33.96 12.65 -14.20
C ILE A 79 -33.24 14.00 -14.23
N THR A 80 -32.85 14.46 -13.07
CA THR A 80 -31.94 15.61 -12.93
C THR A 80 -30.63 15.16 -12.30
N GLY A 81 -29.55 15.85 -12.56
CA GLY A 81 -28.27 15.50 -11.99
C GLY A 81 -27.22 16.61 -12.08
N LEU A 82 -26.13 16.37 -11.38
CA LEU A 82 -24.92 17.19 -11.42
C LEU A 82 -23.76 16.32 -11.90
N LEU A 83 -22.90 16.94 -12.69
CA LEU A 83 -21.63 16.39 -13.11
C LEU A 83 -20.53 17.21 -12.45
N VAL A 84 -19.72 16.58 -11.65
CA VAL A 84 -18.68 17.25 -10.85
C VAL A 84 -17.33 16.66 -11.22
N ASN A 85 -16.37 17.52 -11.59
CA ASN A 85 -14.99 17.11 -11.75
C ASN A 85 -14.38 16.82 -10.37
N ILE A 86 -13.90 15.61 -10.17
CA ILE A 86 -13.31 15.15 -8.91
C ILE A 86 -11.83 14.76 -9.08
N GLN A 87 -11.18 15.19 -10.17
CA GLN A 87 -9.78 14.84 -10.42
C GLN A 87 -8.87 15.31 -9.29
N GLU A 88 -9.00 16.56 -8.87
CA GLU A 88 -8.19 17.10 -7.77
C GLU A 88 -8.37 16.33 -6.45
N ILE A 89 -9.59 15.84 -6.19
CA ILE A 89 -9.87 15.02 -5.01
C ILE A 89 -9.15 13.67 -5.14
N LYS A 90 -9.18 13.06 -6.32
CA LYS A 90 -8.51 11.79 -6.60
C LYS A 90 -6.99 11.91 -6.49
N ASP A 91 -6.43 12.99 -7.02
CA ASP A 91 -4.99 13.25 -6.93
C ASP A 91 -4.55 13.41 -5.47
N LYS A 92 -5.31 14.15 -4.66
CA LYS A 92 -5.04 14.31 -3.22
C LYS A 92 -5.20 12.99 -2.44
N GLU A 93 -6.22 12.18 -2.75
CA GLU A 93 -6.39 10.85 -2.16
C GLU A 93 -5.16 9.96 -2.44
N GLU A 94 -4.69 9.95 -3.68
CA GLU A 94 -3.52 9.16 -4.07
C GLU A 94 -2.23 9.65 -3.39
N GLU A 95 -2.05 10.98 -3.31
CA GLU A 95 -0.93 11.58 -2.59
C GLU A 95 -0.93 11.20 -1.10
N LEU A 96 -2.08 11.28 -0.45
CA LEU A 96 -2.23 10.88 0.96
C LEU A 96 -1.93 9.40 1.17
N ILE A 97 -2.40 8.52 0.27
CA ILE A 97 -2.12 7.08 0.35
C ILE A 97 -0.60 6.83 0.21
N ARG A 98 0.06 7.51 -0.73
CA ARG A 98 1.51 7.41 -0.92
C ARG A 98 2.27 7.91 0.30
N ALA A 99 1.91 9.07 0.84
CA ALA A 99 2.53 9.65 2.01
C ALA A 99 2.37 8.75 3.24
N ARG A 100 1.17 8.20 3.46
CA ARG A 100 0.90 7.25 4.53
C ARG A 100 1.76 5.99 4.43
N LYS A 101 1.85 5.41 3.24
CA LYS A 101 2.68 4.22 3.00
C LYS A 101 4.15 4.46 3.29
N LEU A 102 4.67 5.63 2.91
CA LEU A 102 6.05 6.02 3.22
C LEU A 102 6.28 6.21 4.72
N ALA A 103 5.33 6.83 5.42
CA ALA A 103 5.40 7.00 6.87
C ALA A 103 5.37 5.65 7.61
N GLU A 104 4.49 4.73 7.23
CA GLU A 104 4.42 3.38 7.80
C GLU A 104 5.74 2.61 7.58
N GLN A 105 6.35 2.72 6.40
CA GLN A 105 7.66 2.11 6.13
C GLN A 105 8.77 2.72 6.98
N ALA A 106 8.76 4.04 7.19
CA ALA A 106 9.74 4.72 8.04
C ALA A 106 9.61 4.32 9.50
N GLU A 107 8.38 4.23 10.02
CA GLU A 107 8.12 3.76 11.41
C GLU A 107 8.59 2.32 11.63
N LEU A 108 8.29 1.41 10.69
CA LEU A 108 8.76 0.02 10.76
C LEU A 108 10.29 -0.04 10.79
N LYS A 109 10.97 0.74 9.94
CA LYS A 109 12.43 0.80 9.91
C LYS A 109 13.01 1.36 11.20
N GLN A 110 12.40 2.40 11.76
CA GLN A 110 12.84 2.98 13.04
C GLN A 110 12.66 2.01 14.20
N SER A 111 11.51 1.34 14.27
CA SER A 111 11.23 0.31 15.28
C SER A 111 12.22 -0.86 15.18
N PHE A 112 12.51 -1.33 13.96
CA PHE A 112 13.51 -2.35 13.71
C PHE A 112 14.89 -1.96 14.23
N LEU A 113 15.37 -0.75 13.91
CA LEU A 113 16.68 -0.26 14.37
C LEU A 113 16.75 -0.12 15.90
N ALA A 114 15.66 0.34 16.52
CA ALA A 114 15.58 0.45 17.98
C ALA A 114 15.67 -0.94 18.64
N ASN A 115 14.91 -1.92 18.14
CA ASN A 115 14.92 -3.28 18.64
C ASN A 115 16.31 -3.94 18.45
N MET A 116 16.91 -3.80 17.26
CA MET A 116 18.25 -4.31 17.00
C MET A 116 19.31 -3.69 17.93
N SER A 117 19.19 -2.38 18.22
CA SER A 117 20.09 -1.73 19.17
C SER A 117 20.00 -2.33 20.57
N HIS A 118 18.82 -2.71 21.02
CA HIS A 118 18.62 -3.41 22.29
C HIS A 118 19.17 -4.83 22.27
N GLU A 119 18.86 -5.58 21.20
CA GLU A 119 19.34 -6.97 21.03
C GLU A 119 20.87 -7.07 20.94
N ILE A 120 21.54 -6.06 20.37
CA ILE A 120 23.01 -5.97 20.32
C ILE A 120 23.60 -5.55 21.67
N ARG A 121 22.96 -4.61 22.38
CA ARG A 121 23.50 -4.07 23.64
C ARG A 121 23.59 -5.11 24.73
N THR A 122 22.63 -6.00 24.86
CA THR A 122 22.55 -7.00 25.91
C THR A 122 23.75 -7.97 25.89
N PRO A 123 24.06 -8.69 24.78
CA PRO A 123 25.23 -9.55 24.71
C PRO A 123 26.55 -8.78 24.79
N LEU A 124 26.59 -7.57 24.21
CA LEU A 124 27.77 -6.73 24.26
C LEU A 124 28.14 -6.33 25.71
N ASN A 125 27.13 -5.92 26.50
CA ASN A 125 27.35 -5.59 27.92
C ASN A 125 27.81 -6.82 28.72
N ALA A 126 27.29 -8.01 28.45
CA ALA A 126 27.76 -9.24 29.06
C ALA A 126 29.23 -9.54 28.73
N ILE A 127 29.62 -9.44 27.45
CA ILE A 127 30.99 -9.63 26.99
C ILE A 127 31.92 -8.64 27.72
N VAL A 128 31.58 -7.34 27.71
CA VAL A 128 32.42 -6.30 28.36
C VAL A 128 32.48 -6.50 29.85
N GLY A 129 31.34 -6.81 30.52
CA GLY A 129 31.28 -7.00 31.97
C GLY A 129 32.14 -8.17 32.44
N PHE A 130 31.98 -9.35 31.83
CA PHE A 130 32.76 -10.53 32.20
C PHE A 130 34.23 -10.45 31.80
N SER A 131 34.55 -9.75 30.68
CA SER A 131 35.93 -9.48 30.30
C SER A 131 36.62 -8.56 31.33
N ASN A 132 35.91 -7.53 31.83
CA ASN A 132 36.44 -6.65 32.85
C ASN A 132 36.67 -7.43 34.17
N LEU A 133 35.75 -8.31 34.60
CA LEU A 133 35.92 -9.15 35.77
C LEU A 133 37.16 -10.02 35.64
N LEU A 134 37.37 -10.70 34.52
CA LEU A 134 38.57 -11.52 34.25
C LEU A 134 39.87 -10.75 34.33
N THR A 135 39.88 -9.44 34.05
CA THR A 135 41.10 -8.61 34.00
C THR A 135 41.35 -7.87 35.33
N THR A 136 40.31 -7.54 36.12
CA THR A 136 40.43 -6.70 37.32
C THR A 136 40.46 -7.47 38.60
N GLU A 137 39.74 -8.59 38.66
CA GLU A 137 39.69 -9.41 39.89
C GLU A 137 40.91 -10.30 40.03
N LYS A 138 41.62 -10.18 41.19
CA LYS A 138 42.85 -10.91 41.45
C LYS A 138 42.68 -12.32 42.02
N ASN A 139 41.46 -12.61 42.60
CA ASN A 139 41.20 -13.84 43.32
C ASN A 139 40.08 -14.68 42.67
N ILE A 140 40.09 -14.82 41.34
CA ILE A 140 39.14 -15.65 40.61
C ILE A 140 39.63 -17.07 40.56
N SER A 141 38.79 -18.03 40.93
CA SER A 141 39.08 -19.47 40.81
C SER A 141 39.16 -19.91 39.33
N GLU A 142 39.84 -21.02 39.07
CA GLU A 142 39.91 -21.56 37.69
C GLU A 142 38.53 -22.00 37.15
N GLU A 143 37.63 -22.41 38.04
CA GLU A 143 36.23 -22.72 37.70
C GLU A 143 35.48 -21.47 37.26
N GLU A 144 35.56 -20.36 37.99
CA GLU A 144 34.93 -19.09 37.65
C GLU A 144 35.49 -18.51 36.35
N LYS A 145 36.80 -18.62 36.08
CA LYS A 145 37.40 -18.21 34.81
C LYS A 145 36.80 -18.94 33.62
N LYS A 146 36.59 -20.25 33.75
CA LYS A 146 35.98 -21.08 32.70
C LYS A 146 34.51 -20.69 32.49
N GLU A 147 33.78 -20.42 33.56
CA GLU A 147 32.37 -19.96 33.46
C GLU A 147 32.28 -18.62 32.76
N PHE A 148 33.10 -17.61 33.14
CA PHE A 148 33.10 -16.30 32.50
C PHE A 148 33.52 -16.37 31.01
N ALA A 149 34.52 -17.21 30.70
CA ALA A 149 34.92 -17.43 29.30
C ALA A 149 33.77 -18.07 28.48
N SER A 150 33.04 -19.00 29.06
CA SER A 150 31.88 -19.63 28.42
C SER A 150 30.75 -18.62 28.17
N ILE A 151 30.49 -17.74 29.15
CA ILE A 151 29.47 -16.67 29.00
C ILE A 151 29.88 -15.70 27.85
N ILE A 152 31.15 -15.32 27.79
CA ILE A 152 31.69 -14.44 26.72
C ILE A 152 31.53 -15.13 25.36
N ASP A 153 31.92 -16.39 25.21
CA ASP A 153 31.82 -17.15 23.95
C ASP A 153 30.37 -17.25 23.47
N ASN A 154 29.46 -17.64 24.39
CA ASN A 154 28.04 -17.74 24.06
C ASN A 154 27.42 -16.42 23.59
N ASN A 155 27.74 -15.30 24.27
CA ASN A 155 27.24 -13.99 23.88
C ASN A 155 27.89 -13.49 22.58
N THR A 156 29.14 -13.85 22.30
CA THR A 156 29.82 -13.55 21.04
C THR A 156 29.15 -14.27 19.88
N ARG A 157 28.81 -15.56 20.03
CA ARG A 157 28.09 -16.33 19.00
C ARG A 157 26.70 -15.77 18.75
N LEU A 158 25.98 -15.35 19.82
CA LEU A 158 24.69 -14.69 19.69
C LEU A 158 24.80 -13.38 18.89
N LEU A 159 25.81 -12.56 19.18
CA LEU A 159 26.03 -11.30 18.48
C LEU A 159 26.36 -11.53 17.00
N LEU A 160 27.21 -12.51 16.68
CA LEU A 160 27.53 -12.88 15.29
C LEU A 160 26.29 -13.34 14.52
N LYS A 161 25.41 -14.11 15.17
CA LYS A 161 24.14 -14.53 14.58
C LYS A 161 23.26 -13.32 14.27
N LEU A 162 23.06 -12.41 15.21
CA LEU A 162 22.26 -11.20 15.01
C LEU A 162 22.80 -10.34 13.85
N VAL A 163 24.13 -10.18 13.75
CA VAL A 163 24.75 -9.44 12.63
C VAL A 163 24.45 -10.13 11.29
N ASN A 164 24.59 -11.46 11.24
CA ASN A 164 24.29 -12.19 10.00
C ASN A 164 22.80 -12.07 9.61
N ASP A 165 21.88 -12.18 10.58
CA ASP A 165 20.42 -12.04 10.36
C ASP A 165 20.10 -10.65 9.77
N VAL A 166 20.74 -9.57 10.27
CA VAL A 166 20.61 -8.21 9.75
C VAL A 166 21.16 -8.08 8.31
N LEU A 167 22.31 -8.70 8.05
CA LEU A 167 22.90 -8.69 6.70
C LEU A 167 22.06 -9.45 5.69
N GLU A 168 21.47 -10.58 6.07
CA GLU A 168 20.55 -11.35 5.23
C GLU A 168 19.29 -10.53 4.92
N LEU A 169 18.69 -9.89 5.93
CA LEU A 169 17.53 -9.02 5.74
C LEU A 169 17.85 -7.87 4.77
N SER A 170 19.02 -7.24 4.92
CA SER A 170 19.48 -6.18 4.01
C SER A 170 19.64 -6.66 2.57
N ARG A 171 20.09 -7.90 2.35
CA ARG A 171 20.17 -8.51 1.01
C ARG A 171 18.79 -8.78 0.40
N ILE A 172 17.82 -9.19 1.22
CA ILE A 172 16.42 -9.38 0.79
C ILE A 172 15.82 -8.05 0.36
N GLU A 173 15.95 -7.00 1.20
CA GLU A 173 15.42 -5.66 0.91
C GLU A 173 16.02 -5.03 -0.35
N SER A 174 17.31 -5.28 -0.61
CA SER A 174 18.00 -4.75 -1.80
C SER A 174 17.72 -5.54 -3.08
N GLY A 175 16.95 -6.64 -3.01
CA GLY A 175 16.68 -7.52 -4.15
C GLY A 175 17.88 -8.34 -4.63
N ASN A 176 18.99 -8.34 -3.87
CA ASN A 176 20.23 -9.02 -4.23
C ASN A 176 20.29 -10.47 -3.71
N MET A 177 19.15 -11.09 -3.44
CA MET A 177 19.08 -12.46 -2.98
C MET A 177 19.15 -13.42 -4.18
N SER A 178 20.21 -14.21 -4.28
CA SER A 178 20.32 -15.30 -5.24
C SER A 178 19.78 -16.58 -4.62
N PHE A 179 18.74 -17.14 -5.20
CA PHE A 179 18.23 -18.45 -4.80
C PHE A 179 18.95 -19.52 -5.61
N HIS A 180 19.62 -20.46 -4.93
CA HIS A 180 20.05 -21.71 -5.54
C HIS A 180 18.94 -22.73 -5.33
N CYS A 181 18.27 -23.11 -6.41
CA CYS A 181 17.30 -24.20 -6.39
C CYS A 181 18.05 -25.51 -6.68
N GLU A 182 18.04 -26.43 -5.71
CA GLU A 182 18.50 -27.79 -5.91
C GLU A 182 17.31 -28.74 -5.83
N ASP A 183 17.30 -29.77 -6.65
CA ASP A 183 16.31 -30.84 -6.60
C ASP A 183 16.49 -31.63 -5.30
N CYS A 184 15.57 -31.45 -4.35
CA CYS A 184 15.55 -32.23 -3.11
C CYS A 184 14.36 -33.19 -3.09
N SER A 185 14.61 -34.43 -2.63
CA SER A 185 13.53 -35.40 -2.43
C SER A 185 12.69 -35.01 -1.24
N CYS A 186 11.41 -34.68 -1.46
CA CYS A 186 10.44 -34.32 -0.42
C CYS A 186 10.26 -35.40 0.66
N LEU A 187 10.63 -36.64 0.38
CA LEU A 187 10.52 -37.78 1.31
C LEU A 187 11.47 -37.69 2.50
N LEU A 188 12.52 -36.88 2.46
CA LEU A 188 13.43 -36.66 3.59
C LEU A 188 12.86 -35.76 4.69
N TYR A 189 11.81 -34.97 4.39
CA TYR A 189 11.17 -34.06 5.34
C TYR A 189 9.93 -34.63 6.03
N THR A 190 9.41 -35.76 5.55
CA THR A 190 8.16 -36.38 6.05
C THR A 190 8.40 -37.70 6.82
N SER A 191 9.64 -38.06 7.11
CA SER A 191 9.94 -39.22 7.96
C SER A 191 9.92 -38.81 9.43
N PRO A 192 9.12 -39.47 10.31
CA PRO A 192 9.02 -39.15 11.74
C PRO A 192 10.33 -39.44 12.48
#